data_fdccad55c9000e7546daae2358c67013
#
_entry.id   fdccad55c9000e7546daae2358c67013
#
_cell.length_a   1.000
_cell.length_b   1.000
_cell.length_c   1.000
_cell.angle_alpha   90.00
_cell.angle_beta   90.00
_cell.angle_gamma   90.00
#
_symmetry.space_group_name_H-M   'P 1'
#
loop_
_entity.id
_entity.type
_entity.pdbx_description
1 polymer ?
#
loop_
_entity_poly.entity_id
_entity_poly.type
_entity_poly.pdbx_seq_one_letter_code
_entity_poly.pdbx_strand_id
1 'polypeptide(L)'
;MSQGPLLALVATTRYLLLVDLHGKTVTPLENHRPEYYGISWFPGDASLVLSHSALDNAGLLGLADYALSEVGYLSHGAASTPGFLSAPHQILCAPDGKLICCNTGRNAVAVLDLAQPEAVREVRLSAPRWDRLSATECSGDHLNSLFLRDGKLYVLAHGHGKGSELATLHYPDLRVMERQPVKGRTGMHNVWVTDEGQKIGCDSEAAALADLDDGSTLWQSGAFAFTRGLAASDDVVVVGESARLGRDLRSASPGGLWLIDRKTWKTLDYVFLGPYGAVHDVRLLNVPDHAHDGHCFAGLAALQQRDLGRGIAAQKKADAELAWLHRGDWAGFRFVIGNAQRGADGALVAQPGNLCLMCEDDLAGNQVNKHADQTHTGPAPRSLDFEYALNREDSHVSVVSYHGKGGDCDMRALLVQASGPATAHLTLWTHDGQGWATEDGSVGSLPLAGRITVHADATALRFDVDGRTVLSCPAARMRLDGGRLGIRWLHAAIRRTRDVDV
;
A
#
# COMPACT_ATOMS: atom_id res chain seq x y z
N MET A 1 22.63 -19.60 32.65
CA MET A 1 21.43 -20.23 32.08
C MET A 1 21.25 -19.59 30.70
N SER A 2 21.22 -20.36 29.63
CA SER A 2 20.91 -19.78 28.31
C SER A 2 19.47 -19.25 28.37
N GLN A 3 19.28 -17.97 28.12
CA GLN A 3 17.94 -17.43 27.90
C GLN A 3 17.33 -18.20 26.71
N GLY A 4 16.07 -18.57 26.85
CA GLY A 4 15.31 -19.18 25.73
C GLY A 4 15.29 -18.25 24.50
N PRO A 5 14.85 -18.73 23.34
CA PRO A 5 14.77 -17.90 22.16
C PRO A 5 13.82 -16.73 22.36
N LEU A 6 14.19 -15.54 21.92
CA LEU A 6 13.30 -14.38 21.79
C LEU A 6 12.93 -14.24 20.30
N LEU A 7 11.68 -14.49 19.97
CA LEU A 7 11.23 -14.62 18.59
C LEU A 7 10.45 -13.38 18.15
N ALA A 8 10.83 -12.86 16.98
CA ALA A 8 10.15 -11.74 16.33
C ALA A 8 9.69 -12.10 14.92
N LEU A 9 8.55 -11.54 14.53
CA LEU A 9 8.09 -11.49 13.14
C LEU A 9 8.39 -10.11 12.57
N VAL A 10 9.01 -10.08 11.40
CA VAL A 10 9.47 -8.84 10.77
C VAL A 10 8.86 -8.70 9.39
N ALA A 11 8.14 -7.62 9.18
CA ALA A 11 7.63 -7.21 7.87
C ALA A 11 8.66 -6.32 7.17
N THR A 12 8.99 -6.65 5.94
CA THR A 12 9.89 -5.83 5.12
C THR A 12 9.24 -5.48 3.79
N THR A 13 9.90 -4.64 3.01
CA THR A 13 9.43 -4.31 1.65
C THR A 13 9.17 -5.57 0.80
N ARG A 14 9.85 -6.68 1.05
CA ARG A 14 9.78 -7.86 0.19
C ARG A 14 9.49 -9.18 0.90
N TYR A 15 9.78 -9.28 2.17
CA TYR A 15 9.71 -10.56 2.90
C TYR A 15 8.97 -10.40 4.21
N LEU A 16 8.33 -11.51 4.62
CA LEU A 16 7.96 -11.76 6.00
C LEU A 16 9.02 -12.70 6.60
N LEU A 17 9.64 -12.29 7.70
CA LEU A 17 10.77 -12.99 8.30
C LEU A 17 10.44 -13.43 9.72
N LEU A 18 10.79 -14.66 10.09
CA LEU A 18 10.87 -15.12 11.48
C LEU A 18 12.32 -14.97 11.95
N VAL A 19 12.53 -14.28 13.05
CA VAL A 19 13.86 -13.97 13.59
C VAL A 19 13.97 -14.45 15.03
N ASP A 20 14.99 -15.26 15.32
CA ASP A 20 15.44 -15.50 16.69
C ASP A 20 16.48 -14.44 17.05
N LEU A 21 16.07 -13.51 17.92
CA LEU A 21 16.90 -12.36 18.32
C LEU A 21 18.11 -12.76 19.14
N HIS A 22 17.99 -13.80 19.99
CA HIS A 22 19.10 -14.30 20.78
C HIS A 22 20.04 -15.19 19.97
N GLY A 23 19.46 -16.09 19.16
CA GLY A 23 20.22 -16.98 18.26
C GLY A 23 20.74 -16.30 17.00
N LYS A 24 20.28 -15.07 16.72
CA LYS A 24 20.60 -14.28 15.51
C LYS A 24 20.35 -15.05 14.21
N THR A 25 19.27 -15.84 14.19
CA THR A 25 18.88 -16.59 13.00
C THR A 25 17.69 -15.91 12.32
N VAL A 26 17.75 -15.85 10.98
CA VAL A 26 16.73 -15.21 10.15
C VAL A 26 16.17 -16.26 9.19
N THR A 27 14.87 -16.51 9.28
CA THR A 27 14.16 -17.47 8.43
C THR A 27 13.12 -16.74 7.59
N PRO A 28 13.33 -16.63 6.27
CA PRO A 28 12.31 -16.11 5.37
C PRO A 28 11.10 -17.04 5.32
N LEU A 29 9.89 -16.50 5.58
CA LEU A 29 8.65 -17.28 5.58
C LEU A 29 7.89 -17.15 4.26
N GLU A 30 7.82 -15.94 3.72
CA GLU A 30 7.16 -15.66 2.45
C GLU A 30 7.70 -14.38 1.79
N ASN A 31 7.50 -14.24 0.47
CA ASN A 31 7.94 -13.09 -0.32
C ASN A 31 7.00 -12.77 -1.50
N HIS A 32 5.79 -13.27 -1.49
CA HIS A 32 4.85 -13.10 -2.60
C HIS A 32 3.91 -11.89 -2.46
N ARG A 33 4.06 -11.11 -1.40
CA ARG A 33 3.36 -9.84 -1.18
C ARG A 33 4.38 -8.74 -1.04
N PRO A 34 4.66 -7.96 -2.08
CA PRO A 34 5.54 -6.81 -1.93
C PRO A 34 4.93 -5.77 -1.02
N GLU A 35 5.83 -5.15 -0.26
CA GLU A 35 5.60 -4.17 0.79
C GLU A 35 4.64 -4.66 1.87
N TYR A 36 5.13 -5.58 2.69
CA TYR A 36 4.48 -5.90 3.96
C TYR A 36 4.62 -4.72 4.91
N TYR A 37 3.49 -4.17 5.38
CA TYR A 37 3.53 -2.99 6.23
C TYR A 37 3.18 -3.26 7.68
N GLY A 38 2.14 -4.02 7.97
CA GLY A 38 1.69 -4.24 9.32
C GLY A 38 1.39 -5.71 9.61
N ILE A 39 1.63 -6.08 10.85
CA ILE A 39 1.44 -7.42 11.40
C ILE A 39 0.54 -7.32 12.61
N SER A 40 -0.52 -8.14 12.68
CA SER A 40 -1.36 -8.25 13.86
C SER A 40 -2.00 -9.64 13.95
N TRP A 41 -2.64 -9.93 15.09
CA TRP A 41 -3.47 -11.11 15.32
C TRP A 41 -4.47 -10.84 16.44
N PHE A 42 -5.59 -11.53 16.43
CA PHE A 42 -6.52 -11.46 17.56
C PHE A 42 -6.02 -12.28 18.74
N PRO A 43 -6.33 -11.86 19.98
CA PRO A 43 -5.94 -12.61 21.18
C PRO A 43 -6.38 -14.07 21.11
N GLY A 44 -5.42 -14.99 21.28
CA GLY A 44 -5.66 -16.43 21.24
C GLY A 44 -5.84 -17.02 19.83
N ASP A 45 -5.80 -16.22 18.77
CA ASP A 45 -5.89 -16.73 17.40
C ASP A 45 -4.52 -17.21 16.89
N ALA A 46 -4.54 -18.24 16.08
CA ALA A 46 -3.39 -18.80 15.38
C ALA A 46 -3.19 -18.20 13.97
N SER A 47 -4.05 -17.27 13.55
CA SER A 47 -3.99 -16.62 12.24
C SER A 47 -3.33 -15.26 12.34
N LEU A 48 -2.43 -14.96 11.38
CA LEU A 48 -1.85 -13.64 11.21
C LEU A 48 -2.74 -12.78 10.30
N VAL A 49 -2.86 -11.51 10.66
CA VAL A 49 -3.45 -10.48 9.80
C VAL A 49 -2.33 -9.57 9.33
N LEU A 50 -2.20 -9.43 8.01
CA LEU A 50 -1.13 -8.67 7.38
C LEU A 50 -1.73 -7.54 6.54
N SER A 51 -1.12 -6.37 6.59
CA SER A 51 -1.35 -5.33 5.58
C SER A 51 -0.19 -5.28 4.59
N HIS A 52 -0.48 -5.07 3.31
CA HIS A 52 0.54 -4.98 2.27
C HIS A 52 0.05 -4.10 1.11
N SER A 53 0.97 -3.42 0.43
CA SER A 53 0.62 -2.42 -0.59
C SER A 53 0.33 -3.01 -1.96
N ALA A 54 0.85 -4.19 -2.26
CA ALA A 54 0.72 -4.76 -3.60
C ALA A 54 -0.71 -4.99 -4.05
N LEU A 55 -1.59 -5.32 -3.10
CA LEU A 55 -3.00 -5.62 -3.36
C LEU A 55 -3.91 -4.55 -2.79
N ASP A 56 -3.34 -3.49 -2.22
CA ASP A 56 -4.08 -2.43 -1.53
C ASP A 56 -5.14 -3.01 -0.57
N ASN A 57 -4.73 -4.00 0.23
CA ASN A 57 -5.67 -4.77 1.04
C ASN A 57 -5.01 -5.40 2.26
N ALA A 58 -5.84 -5.89 3.18
CA ALA A 58 -5.41 -6.76 4.26
C ALA A 58 -5.52 -8.23 3.83
N GLY A 59 -4.51 -9.01 4.15
CA GLY A 59 -4.53 -10.46 3.98
C GLY A 59 -4.60 -11.16 5.32
N LEU A 60 -5.47 -12.16 5.43
CA LEU A 60 -5.53 -13.06 6.58
C LEU A 60 -4.71 -14.30 6.27
N LEU A 61 -3.65 -14.52 7.04
CA LEU A 61 -2.81 -15.69 6.92
C LEU A 61 -3.25 -16.74 7.94
N GLY A 62 -4.10 -17.66 7.52
CA GLY A 62 -4.42 -18.85 8.28
C GLY A 62 -3.25 -19.82 8.26
N LEU A 63 -2.80 -20.26 9.44
CA LEU A 63 -1.69 -21.21 9.52
C LEU A 63 -2.04 -22.61 9.03
N ALA A 64 -3.32 -22.98 9.05
CA ALA A 64 -3.81 -24.24 8.50
C ALA A 64 -3.99 -24.20 6.98
N ASP A 65 -4.26 -23.02 6.44
CA ASP A 65 -4.47 -22.80 5.01
C ASP A 65 -3.66 -21.59 4.55
N TYR A 66 -2.49 -21.88 4.03
CA TYR A 66 -1.56 -20.86 3.55
C TYR A 66 -2.07 -20.11 2.32
N ALA A 67 -2.99 -20.70 1.60
CA ALA A 67 -3.55 -20.16 0.36
C ALA A 67 -4.47 -18.96 0.59
N LEU A 68 -4.99 -18.76 1.79
CA LEU A 68 -5.92 -17.69 2.12
C LEU A 68 -5.41 -16.29 1.81
N SER A 69 -4.11 -16.13 1.86
CA SER A 69 -3.51 -14.82 1.73
C SER A 69 -3.25 -14.39 0.30
N GLU A 70 -3.56 -15.23 -0.67
CA GLU A 70 -3.17 -15.04 -2.07
C GLU A 70 -3.75 -13.81 -2.72
N VAL A 71 -4.95 -13.45 -2.36
CA VAL A 71 -5.69 -12.38 -3.02
C VAL A 71 -5.60 -11.05 -2.31
N GLY A 72 -4.91 -10.97 -1.16
CA GLY A 72 -4.81 -9.75 -0.38
C GLY A 72 -6.14 -9.28 0.22
N TYR A 73 -7.16 -10.13 0.22
CA TYR A 73 -8.42 -9.89 0.86
C TYR A 73 -8.45 -10.54 2.23
N LEU A 74 -9.20 -9.94 3.14
CA LEU A 74 -9.63 -10.65 4.31
C LEU A 74 -10.57 -11.76 3.84
N SER A 75 -10.13 -12.99 3.94
CA SER A 75 -11.02 -14.12 3.74
C SER A 75 -11.25 -14.81 5.08
N HIS A 76 -12.49 -15.06 5.38
CA HIS A 76 -12.91 -15.76 6.58
C HIS A 76 -13.67 -17.01 6.16
N GLY A 77 -13.01 -18.13 6.17
CA GLY A 77 -13.60 -19.38 5.63
C GLY A 77 -13.93 -19.27 4.14
N ALA A 78 -15.18 -19.44 3.78
CA ALA A 78 -15.67 -19.33 2.41
C ALA A 78 -16.06 -17.89 1.99
N ALA A 79 -16.04 -16.93 2.91
CA ALA A 79 -16.44 -15.56 2.63
C ALA A 79 -15.20 -14.65 2.53
N SER A 80 -14.99 -14.04 1.38
CA SER A 80 -14.00 -12.97 1.21
C SER A 80 -14.65 -11.62 1.48
N THR A 81 -13.94 -10.76 2.22
CA THR A 81 -14.37 -9.37 2.35
C THR A 81 -14.04 -8.59 1.08
N PRO A 82 -14.86 -7.60 0.70
CA PRO A 82 -14.50 -6.66 -0.35
C PRO A 82 -13.19 -5.96 -0.02
N GLY A 83 -12.38 -5.63 -1.01
CA GLY A 83 -11.22 -4.79 -0.84
C GLY A 83 -11.64 -3.39 -0.34
N PHE A 84 -11.03 -2.95 0.75
CA PHE A 84 -11.38 -1.67 1.38
C PHE A 84 -10.15 -0.82 1.72
N LEU A 85 -8.95 -1.36 1.52
CA LEU A 85 -7.69 -0.68 1.81
C LEU A 85 -7.04 -0.14 0.54
N SER A 86 -6.33 0.98 0.67
CA SER A 86 -5.49 1.58 -0.35
C SER A 86 -4.19 2.05 0.28
N ALA A 87 -3.06 1.55 -0.21
CA ALA A 87 -1.73 1.77 0.37
C ALA A 87 -1.74 1.64 1.91
N PRO A 88 -2.23 0.51 2.46
CA PRO A 88 -2.37 0.34 3.90
C PRO A 88 -0.99 0.34 4.57
N HIS A 89 -0.93 0.90 5.78
CA HIS A 89 0.22 0.80 6.65
C HIS A 89 -0.11 -0.11 7.84
N GLN A 90 0.21 0.28 9.06
CA GLN A 90 0.02 -0.58 10.22
C GLN A 90 -1.44 -1.01 10.40
N ILE A 91 -1.62 -2.25 10.84
CA ILE A 91 -2.89 -2.90 11.11
C ILE A 91 -2.94 -3.38 12.56
N LEU A 92 -4.12 -3.38 13.16
CA LEU A 92 -4.35 -3.76 14.54
C LEU A 92 -5.62 -4.59 14.67
N CYS A 93 -5.53 -5.74 15.31
CA CYS A 93 -6.66 -6.57 15.70
C CYS A 93 -7.10 -6.16 17.11
N ALA A 94 -8.24 -5.48 17.22
CA ALA A 94 -8.75 -5.00 18.50
C ALA A 94 -9.41 -6.15 19.30
N PRO A 95 -9.39 -6.08 20.66
CA PRO A 95 -9.95 -7.15 21.51
C PRO A 95 -11.44 -7.40 21.31
N ASP A 96 -12.19 -6.45 20.77
CA ASP A 96 -13.63 -6.55 20.47
C ASP A 96 -13.91 -7.16 19.08
N GLY A 97 -12.90 -7.79 18.44
CA GLY A 97 -13.05 -8.48 17.16
C GLY A 97 -12.99 -7.57 15.93
N LYS A 98 -12.64 -6.30 16.10
CA LYS A 98 -12.51 -5.36 14.98
C LYS A 98 -11.09 -5.28 14.48
N LEU A 99 -10.97 -5.11 13.17
CA LEU A 99 -9.71 -4.84 12.48
C LEU A 99 -9.61 -3.35 12.20
N ILE A 100 -8.52 -2.73 12.64
CA ILE A 100 -8.26 -1.29 12.45
C ILE A 100 -7.01 -1.15 11.60
N CYS A 101 -7.03 -0.27 10.59
CA CYS A 101 -5.90 -0.08 9.69
C CYS A 101 -5.68 1.40 9.37
N CYS A 102 -4.41 1.82 9.31
CA CYS A 102 -4.03 3.06 8.65
C CYS A 102 -4.21 2.89 7.14
N ASN A 103 -5.32 3.38 6.62
CA ASN A 103 -5.66 3.37 5.20
C ASN A 103 -5.07 4.63 4.53
N THR A 104 -3.75 4.63 4.39
CA THR A 104 -2.95 5.81 4.05
C THR A 104 -3.31 6.41 2.70
N GLY A 105 -3.54 5.56 1.70
CA GLY A 105 -3.98 6.00 0.36
C GLY A 105 -5.34 6.69 0.37
N ARG A 106 -6.19 6.42 1.35
CA ARG A 106 -7.50 7.07 1.54
C ARG A 106 -7.47 8.17 2.60
N ASN A 107 -6.31 8.43 3.20
CA ASN A 107 -6.14 9.38 4.30
C ASN A 107 -7.14 9.16 5.44
N ALA A 108 -7.29 7.90 5.85
CA ALA A 108 -8.31 7.49 6.83
C ALA A 108 -7.79 6.38 7.76
N VAL A 109 -8.39 6.30 8.92
CA VAL A 109 -8.40 5.07 9.73
C VAL A 109 -9.58 4.24 9.28
N ALA A 110 -9.36 3.03 8.79
CA ALA A 110 -10.40 2.10 8.40
C ALA A 110 -10.67 1.10 9.52
N VAL A 111 -11.93 0.82 9.80
CA VAL A 111 -12.37 -0.18 10.77
C VAL A 111 -13.31 -1.16 10.10
N LEU A 112 -12.99 -2.43 10.20
CA LEU A 112 -13.79 -3.55 9.74
C LEU A 112 -14.22 -4.39 10.93
N ASP A 113 -15.50 -4.67 11.04
CA ASP A 113 -16.04 -5.68 11.93
C ASP A 113 -16.06 -7.03 11.19
N LEU A 114 -15.29 -8.01 11.65
CA LEU A 114 -15.26 -9.32 10.99
C LEU A 114 -16.59 -10.09 11.08
N ALA A 115 -17.47 -9.71 12.00
CA ALA A 115 -18.82 -10.25 12.07
C ALA A 115 -19.76 -9.63 11.01
N GLN A 116 -19.38 -8.47 10.45
CA GLN A 116 -20.14 -7.73 9.42
C GLN A 116 -19.16 -7.22 8.34
N PRO A 117 -18.53 -8.11 7.59
CA PRO A 117 -17.39 -7.77 6.71
C PRO A 117 -17.76 -6.85 5.53
N GLU A 118 -19.04 -6.71 5.21
CA GLU A 118 -19.53 -5.76 4.22
C GLU A 118 -19.60 -4.30 4.72
N ALA A 119 -19.55 -4.10 6.04
CA ALA A 119 -19.64 -2.78 6.67
C ALA A 119 -18.24 -2.29 7.07
N VAL A 120 -17.61 -1.46 6.23
CA VAL A 120 -16.37 -0.79 6.53
C VAL A 120 -16.64 0.65 6.94
N ARG A 121 -16.13 1.04 8.11
CA ARG A 121 -16.16 2.41 8.59
C ARG A 121 -14.83 3.09 8.37
N GLU A 122 -14.84 4.30 7.87
CA GLU A 122 -13.66 5.15 7.74
C GLU A 122 -13.79 6.43 8.57
N VAL A 123 -12.71 6.80 9.25
CA VAL A 123 -12.60 8.08 9.96
C VAL A 123 -11.38 8.82 9.45
N ARG A 124 -11.58 10.07 9.06
CA ARG A 124 -10.54 10.95 8.52
C ARG A 124 -10.16 12.00 9.53
N LEU A 125 -8.87 12.27 9.62
CA LEU A 125 -8.34 13.34 10.47
C LEU A 125 -8.33 14.69 9.75
N SER A 126 -8.22 14.68 8.42
CA SER A 126 -8.28 15.86 7.57
C SER A 126 -9.00 15.55 6.26
N ALA A 127 -9.23 16.57 5.44
CA ALA A 127 -9.85 16.42 4.14
C ALA A 127 -9.01 15.47 3.25
N PRO A 128 -9.63 14.45 2.64
CA PRO A 128 -8.93 13.50 1.81
C PRO A 128 -8.56 14.11 0.46
N ARG A 129 -7.48 13.61 -0.12
CA ARG A 129 -7.17 13.74 -1.54
C ARG A 129 -7.24 12.36 -2.16
N TRP A 130 -8.22 12.16 -3.03
CA TRP A 130 -8.59 10.85 -3.55
C TRP A 130 -7.90 10.47 -4.85
N ASP A 131 -7.28 11.42 -5.48
CA ASP A 131 -6.63 11.35 -6.77
C ASP A 131 -5.20 10.81 -6.72
N ARG A 132 -4.82 10.18 -5.60
CA ARG A 132 -3.49 9.61 -5.44
C ARG A 132 -3.34 8.32 -6.23
N LEU A 133 -2.30 8.30 -7.05
CA LEU A 133 -1.96 7.16 -7.90
C LEU A 133 -0.86 6.30 -7.36
N SER A 134 -0.12 6.79 -6.41
CA SER A 134 0.97 6.05 -5.81
C SER A 134 1.05 6.34 -4.33
N ALA A 135 1.85 5.56 -3.65
CA ALA A 135 2.26 5.81 -2.29
C ALA A 135 3.23 6.98 -2.13
N THR A 136 3.54 7.74 -3.19
CA THR A 136 4.20 9.03 -3.02
C THR A 136 3.19 10.00 -2.45
N GLU A 137 3.32 10.29 -1.29
CA GLU A 137 2.43 10.85 -0.31
C GLU A 137 2.46 12.36 -0.34
N CYS A 138 2.19 12.90 -1.50
CA CYS A 138 2.12 14.35 -1.68
C CYS A 138 0.84 14.95 -1.09
N SER A 139 -0.04 14.12 -0.53
CA SER A 139 -1.35 14.55 -0.07
C SER A 139 -1.81 13.84 1.19
N GLY A 140 -2.59 14.52 2.02
CA GLY A 140 -3.11 14.01 3.28
C GLY A 140 -2.09 14.03 4.42
N ASP A 141 -2.45 13.38 5.52
CA ASP A 141 -1.68 13.35 6.76
C ASP A 141 -0.63 12.22 6.76
N HIS A 142 -0.76 11.26 5.84
CA HIS A 142 0.03 10.03 5.82
C HIS A 142 -0.04 9.28 7.14
N LEU A 143 -1.24 8.81 7.49
CA LEU A 143 -1.45 8.00 8.68
C LEU A 143 -0.70 6.69 8.51
N ASN A 144 0.18 6.35 9.45
CA ASN A 144 1.06 5.20 9.29
C ASN A 144 1.08 4.22 10.47
N SER A 145 0.69 4.64 11.67
CA SER A 145 0.81 3.79 12.85
C SER A 145 -0.37 3.92 13.81
N LEU A 146 -0.65 2.83 14.50
CA LEU A 146 -1.79 2.67 15.41
C LEU A 146 -1.34 2.06 16.73
N PHE A 147 -1.92 2.52 17.84
CA PHE A 147 -1.80 1.90 19.14
C PHE A 147 -3.11 2.06 19.90
N LEU A 148 -3.61 0.97 20.50
CA LEU A 148 -4.86 0.98 21.26
C LEU A 148 -4.57 0.69 22.74
N ARG A 149 -4.99 1.61 23.60
CA ARG A 149 -4.87 1.44 25.06
C ARG A 149 -5.96 2.22 25.79
N ASP A 150 -6.56 1.61 26.80
CA ASP A 150 -7.51 2.25 27.73
C ASP A 150 -8.63 3.03 27.02
N GLY A 151 -9.22 2.43 25.98
CA GLY A 151 -10.27 3.06 25.19
C GLY A 151 -9.82 4.24 24.35
N LYS A 152 -8.52 4.40 24.13
CA LYS A 152 -7.94 5.42 23.26
C LYS A 152 -7.17 4.78 22.12
N LEU A 153 -7.50 5.19 20.91
CA LEU A 153 -6.75 4.84 19.71
C LEU A 153 -5.81 6.00 19.36
N TYR A 154 -4.51 5.74 19.42
CA TYR A 154 -3.47 6.66 19.03
C TYR A 154 -3.13 6.42 17.57
N VAL A 155 -3.08 7.49 16.78
CA VAL A 155 -2.82 7.44 15.33
C VAL A 155 -1.71 8.41 15.01
N LEU A 156 -0.60 7.88 14.50
CA LEU A 156 0.54 8.71 14.13
C LEU A 156 0.47 9.06 12.64
N ALA A 157 0.61 10.34 12.35
CA ALA A 157 0.69 10.90 11.01
C ALA A 157 2.13 11.36 10.71
N HIS A 158 2.67 10.92 9.58
CA HIS A 158 4.02 11.27 9.13
C HIS A 158 4.17 12.76 8.82
N GLY A 159 3.14 13.38 8.21
CA GLY A 159 3.03 14.81 8.00
C GLY A 159 3.81 15.42 6.82
N HIS A 160 4.65 14.66 6.12
CA HIS A 160 5.37 15.08 4.89
C HIS A 160 5.90 16.53 4.89
N GLY A 161 6.90 16.82 5.68
CA GLY A 161 7.52 18.14 5.74
C GLY A 161 6.70 19.21 6.47
N LYS A 162 5.45 18.91 6.84
CA LYS A 162 4.63 19.77 7.72
C LYS A 162 4.85 19.50 9.20
N GLY A 163 5.70 18.50 9.53
CA GLY A 163 5.85 17.95 10.87
C GLY A 163 4.92 16.78 11.12
N SER A 164 5.38 15.83 11.93
CA SER A 164 4.56 14.68 12.35
C SER A 164 3.56 15.10 13.42
N GLU A 165 2.43 14.39 13.46
CA GLU A 165 1.33 14.67 14.37
C GLU A 165 0.81 13.37 15.00
N LEU A 166 0.50 13.40 16.30
CA LEU A 166 -0.18 12.33 17.00
C LEU A 166 -1.63 12.72 17.24
N ALA A 167 -2.56 11.94 16.72
CA ALA A 167 -3.98 12.07 17.01
C ALA A 167 -4.40 11.02 18.04
N THR A 168 -5.21 11.42 19.01
CA THR A 168 -5.86 10.54 19.99
C THR A 168 -7.35 10.51 19.70
N LEU A 169 -7.90 9.32 19.46
CA LEU A 169 -9.30 9.09 19.21
C LEU A 169 -9.90 8.28 20.35
N HIS A 170 -11.14 8.57 20.70
CA HIS A 170 -11.90 7.72 21.62
C HIS A 170 -12.30 6.41 20.89
N TYR A 171 -12.03 5.27 21.49
CA TYR A 171 -12.42 3.97 20.97
C TYR A 171 -13.63 3.42 21.75
N PRO A 172 -14.67 2.85 21.10
CA PRO A 172 -14.71 2.44 19.68
C PRO A 172 -15.36 3.45 18.72
N ASP A 173 -15.85 4.59 19.18
CA ASP A 173 -16.59 5.53 18.34
C ASP A 173 -15.68 6.36 17.40
N LEU A 174 -14.37 6.33 17.61
CA LEU A 174 -13.33 7.00 16.83
C LEU A 174 -13.49 8.52 16.74
N ARG A 175 -14.14 9.12 17.70
CA ARG A 175 -14.22 10.58 17.82
C ARG A 175 -12.84 11.13 18.17
N VAL A 176 -12.34 12.08 17.36
CA VAL A 176 -11.08 12.75 17.63
C VAL A 176 -11.18 13.53 18.95
N MET A 177 -10.31 13.19 19.89
CA MET A 177 -10.21 13.84 21.20
C MET A 177 -9.18 14.94 21.18
N GLU A 178 -8.02 14.66 20.56
CA GLU A 178 -6.86 15.54 20.56
C GLU A 178 -6.04 15.32 19.29
N ARG A 179 -5.36 16.36 18.84
CA ARG A 179 -4.31 16.32 17.83
C ARG A 179 -3.16 17.19 18.31
N GLN A 180 -1.98 16.60 18.40
CA GLN A 180 -0.78 17.31 18.85
C GLN A 180 0.37 17.13 17.87
N PRO A 181 1.09 18.20 17.51
CA PRO A 181 2.30 18.09 16.72
C PRO A 181 3.39 17.39 17.55
N VAL A 182 4.16 16.51 16.92
CA VAL A 182 5.38 15.96 17.53
C VAL A 182 6.47 17.02 17.37
N LYS A 183 6.84 17.64 18.48
CA LYS A 183 7.67 18.85 18.51
C LYS A 183 9.01 18.67 17.80
N GLY A 184 9.22 19.43 16.72
CA GLY A 184 10.47 19.45 15.98
C GLY A 184 10.78 18.17 15.20
N ARG A 185 9.80 17.27 15.02
CA ARG A 185 9.98 16.00 14.32
C ARG A 185 9.13 15.91 13.06
N THR A 186 9.67 15.21 12.09
CA THR A 186 8.99 14.86 10.85
C THR A 186 9.38 13.43 10.47
N GLY A 187 8.55 12.76 9.67
CA GLY A 187 8.86 11.39 9.25
C GLY A 187 8.75 10.34 10.34
N MET A 188 7.97 10.59 11.38
CA MET A 188 7.78 9.67 12.49
C MET A 188 6.99 8.43 12.06
N HIS A 189 7.38 7.28 12.58
CA HIS A 189 6.69 5.99 12.41
C HIS A 189 6.59 5.26 13.75
N ASN A 190 5.65 4.33 13.82
CA ASN A 190 5.29 3.58 15.02
C ASN A 190 4.88 4.48 16.17
N VAL A 191 3.95 4.01 16.97
CA VAL A 191 3.54 4.64 18.22
C VAL A 191 3.35 3.57 19.27
N TRP A 192 3.94 3.79 20.41
CA TRP A 192 3.81 2.97 21.60
C TRP A 192 3.52 3.86 22.80
N VAL A 193 2.50 3.53 23.58
CA VAL A 193 2.19 4.22 24.84
C VAL A 193 2.49 3.26 25.97
N THR A 194 3.45 3.61 26.83
CA THR A 194 3.85 2.77 27.97
C THR A 194 2.78 2.76 29.06
N ASP A 195 2.96 1.90 30.07
CA ASP A 195 2.04 1.84 31.23
C ASP A 195 2.03 3.14 32.03
N GLU A 196 3.15 3.87 32.03
CA GLU A 196 3.31 5.17 32.66
C GLU A 196 2.74 6.32 31.80
N GLY A 197 2.27 6.03 30.62
CA GLY A 197 1.68 7.00 29.68
C GLY A 197 2.68 7.72 28.78
N GLN A 198 3.98 7.36 28.82
CA GLN A 198 4.97 7.90 27.90
C GLN A 198 4.65 7.44 26.47
N LYS A 199 4.70 8.35 25.52
CA LYS A 199 4.42 8.06 24.10
C LYS A 199 5.73 8.04 23.32
N ILE A 200 6.04 6.91 22.70
CA ILE A 200 7.32 6.65 22.04
C ILE A 200 7.08 6.33 20.55
N GLY A 201 7.95 6.84 19.68
CA GLY A 201 7.91 6.54 18.25
C GLY A 201 9.29 6.48 17.61
N CYS A 202 9.35 5.90 16.40
CA CYS A 202 10.56 5.90 15.60
C CYS A 202 10.69 7.23 14.87
N ASP A 203 11.76 7.98 15.15
CA ASP A 203 12.20 9.08 14.29
C ASP A 203 13.05 8.49 13.16
N SER A 204 12.36 8.17 12.07
CA SER A 204 12.99 7.48 10.96
C SER A 204 14.10 8.30 10.31
N GLU A 205 13.93 9.62 10.26
CA GLU A 205 14.91 10.53 9.64
C GLU A 205 16.17 10.69 10.50
N ALA A 206 16.04 10.62 11.82
CA ALA A 206 17.16 10.71 12.74
C ALA A 206 17.77 9.33 13.10
N ALA A 207 17.20 8.22 12.60
CA ALA A 207 17.55 6.86 13.01
C ALA A 207 17.51 6.69 14.54
N ALA A 208 16.38 7.08 15.16
CA ALA A 208 16.25 7.20 16.60
C ALA A 208 14.89 6.72 17.11
N LEU A 209 14.78 6.58 18.43
CA LEU A 209 13.53 6.59 19.17
C LEU A 209 13.36 7.95 19.86
N ALA A 210 12.17 8.49 19.81
CA ALA A 210 11.85 9.77 20.43
C ALA A 210 10.58 9.70 21.27
N ASP A 211 10.53 10.54 22.29
CA ASP A 211 9.31 10.86 23.01
C ASP A 211 8.42 11.73 22.12
N LEU A 212 7.15 11.35 21.95
CA LEU A 212 6.23 12.05 21.06
C LEU A 212 5.62 13.31 21.68
N ASP A 213 5.70 13.48 22.99
CA ASP A 213 5.14 14.64 23.69
C ASP A 213 6.09 15.85 23.61
N ASP A 214 7.39 15.64 23.90
CA ASP A 214 8.36 16.73 23.93
C ASP A 214 9.39 16.72 22.79
N GLY A 215 9.44 15.63 22.02
CA GLY A 215 10.38 15.43 20.92
C GLY A 215 11.80 15.08 21.39
N SER A 216 12.03 14.74 22.66
CA SER A 216 13.34 14.33 23.14
C SER A 216 13.78 12.99 22.56
N THR A 217 15.08 12.83 22.31
CA THR A 217 15.65 11.57 21.81
C THR A 217 15.91 10.64 23.01
N LEU A 218 15.29 9.45 22.97
CA LEU A 218 15.49 8.40 23.96
C LEU A 218 16.69 7.50 23.61
N TRP A 219 16.81 7.19 22.33
CA TRP A 219 17.90 6.36 21.78
C TRP A 219 18.17 6.74 20.32
N GLN A 220 19.41 6.53 19.88
CA GLN A 220 19.83 6.77 18.49
C GLN A 220 20.86 5.76 18.05
N SER A 221 20.75 5.22 16.82
CA SER A 221 21.68 4.23 16.29
C SER A 221 23.06 4.82 15.96
N GLY A 222 23.13 6.11 15.69
CA GLY A 222 24.34 6.78 15.20
C GLY A 222 24.69 6.47 13.75
N ALA A 223 23.88 5.67 13.07
CA ALA A 223 24.06 5.31 11.67
C ALA A 223 23.28 6.24 10.74
N PHE A 224 23.74 6.36 9.49
CA PHE A 224 22.94 6.99 8.42
C PHE A 224 21.92 5.99 7.90
N ALA A 225 20.87 5.81 8.67
CA ALA A 225 19.88 4.79 8.50
C ALA A 225 18.44 5.34 8.66
N PHE A 226 17.48 4.45 8.50
CA PHE A 226 16.06 4.75 8.61
C PHE A 226 15.43 3.75 9.59
N THR A 227 14.92 4.22 10.74
CA THR A 227 14.30 3.37 11.75
C THR A 227 12.80 3.23 11.52
N ARG A 228 12.32 1.97 11.55
CA ARG A 228 10.90 1.63 11.42
C ARG A 228 10.67 0.22 11.97
N GLY A 229 9.51 -0.01 12.57
CA GLY A 229 9.21 -1.26 13.28
C GLY A 229 9.69 -1.18 14.73
N LEU A 230 8.75 -1.28 15.67
CA LEU A 230 8.96 -1.11 17.09
C LEU A 230 8.24 -2.21 17.86
N ALA A 231 8.97 -2.97 18.66
CA ALA A 231 8.42 -3.96 19.58
C ALA A 231 9.08 -3.84 20.96
N ALA A 232 8.41 -4.25 22.01
CA ALA A 232 8.94 -4.13 23.37
C ALA A 232 8.49 -5.28 24.27
N SER A 233 9.45 -5.96 24.92
CA SER A 233 9.19 -6.86 26.05
C SER A 233 9.35 -6.11 27.38
N ASP A 234 9.33 -6.84 28.50
CA ASP A 234 9.62 -6.27 29.81
C ASP A 234 11.02 -5.68 29.95
N ASP A 235 11.99 -6.25 29.26
CA ASP A 235 13.40 -5.90 29.41
C ASP A 235 14.03 -5.29 28.15
N VAL A 236 13.51 -5.59 26.96
CA VAL A 236 14.14 -5.25 25.67
C VAL A 236 13.17 -4.52 24.75
N VAL A 237 13.64 -3.42 24.19
CA VAL A 237 13.00 -2.73 23.07
C VAL A 237 13.71 -3.14 21.77
N VAL A 238 12.94 -3.51 20.76
CA VAL A 238 13.44 -3.91 19.44
C VAL A 238 13.06 -2.87 18.43
N VAL A 239 14.05 -2.35 17.69
CA VAL A 239 13.86 -1.32 16.65
C VAL A 239 14.42 -1.81 15.34
N GLY A 240 13.59 -1.79 14.31
CA GLY A 240 14.02 -2.10 12.96
C GLY A 240 14.82 -0.95 12.34
N GLU A 241 15.86 -1.30 11.61
CA GLU A 241 16.72 -0.37 10.88
C GLU A 241 16.86 -0.83 9.43
N SER A 242 16.94 0.13 8.52
CA SER A 242 17.14 -0.09 7.09
C SER A 242 18.12 0.92 6.53
N ALA A 243 18.79 0.58 5.43
CA ALA A 243 19.61 1.55 4.71
C ALA A 243 18.69 2.68 4.16
N ARG A 244 19.23 3.90 4.18
CA ARG A 244 18.52 5.09 3.64
C ARG A 244 18.63 5.11 2.12
N LEU A 245 17.71 4.43 1.47
CA LEU A 245 17.69 4.24 0.02
C LEU A 245 16.43 4.85 -0.60
N GLY A 246 16.53 5.23 -1.88
CA GLY A 246 15.37 5.58 -2.70
C GLY A 246 14.36 4.44 -2.77
N ARG A 247 13.11 4.76 -3.08
CA ARG A 247 11.99 3.82 -3.05
C ARG A 247 12.22 2.58 -3.95
N ASP A 248 12.80 2.78 -5.12
CA ASP A 248 13.15 1.76 -6.10
C ASP A 248 14.18 0.73 -5.60
N LEU A 249 15.03 1.12 -4.65
CA LEU A 249 16.07 0.27 -4.08
C LEU A 249 15.67 -0.37 -2.75
N ARG A 250 14.56 0.00 -2.16
CA ARG A 250 14.12 -0.49 -0.83
C ARG A 250 13.90 -1.99 -0.78
N SER A 251 13.51 -2.61 -1.88
CA SER A 251 13.31 -4.08 -1.96
C SER A 251 14.60 -4.89 -1.79
N ALA A 252 15.74 -4.28 -2.02
CA ALA A 252 17.07 -4.88 -1.82
C ALA A 252 17.82 -4.24 -0.64
N SER A 253 17.17 -3.39 0.15
CA SER A 253 17.80 -2.76 1.30
C SER A 253 18.34 -3.80 2.28
N PRO A 254 19.58 -3.69 2.74
CA PRO A 254 20.00 -4.37 3.94
C PRO A 254 19.24 -3.76 5.13
N GLY A 255 18.94 -4.60 6.11
CA GLY A 255 18.24 -4.21 7.32
C GLY A 255 18.77 -4.95 8.55
N GLY A 256 18.36 -4.52 9.71
CA GLY A 256 18.70 -5.12 10.99
C GLY A 256 17.73 -4.73 12.09
N LEU A 257 17.94 -5.33 13.25
CA LEU A 257 17.18 -5.09 14.46
C LEU A 257 18.13 -4.70 15.60
N TRP A 258 17.92 -3.54 16.16
CA TRP A 258 18.58 -3.11 17.39
C TRP A 258 17.86 -3.66 18.59
N LEU A 259 18.59 -4.23 19.53
CA LEU A 259 18.11 -4.61 20.86
C LEU A 259 18.61 -3.57 21.85
N ILE A 260 17.66 -2.98 22.57
CA ILE A 260 17.91 -1.85 23.45
C ILE A 260 17.36 -2.20 24.85
N ASP A 261 18.13 -1.93 25.90
CA ASP A 261 17.65 -2.09 27.27
C ASP A 261 16.50 -1.11 27.55
N ARG A 262 15.34 -1.65 27.91
CA ARG A 262 14.11 -0.86 28.08
C ARG A 262 14.21 0.19 29.20
N LYS A 263 15.02 -0.05 30.21
CA LYS A 263 15.13 0.82 31.40
C LYS A 263 16.15 1.94 31.21
N THR A 264 17.23 1.62 30.51
CA THR A 264 18.37 2.54 30.39
C THR A 264 18.54 3.14 29.01
N TRP A 265 17.78 2.67 28.04
CA TRP A 265 17.88 3.03 26.61
C TRP A 265 19.28 2.76 26.01
N LYS A 266 20.07 1.87 26.61
CA LYS A 266 21.38 1.50 26.08
C LYS A 266 21.25 0.37 25.08
N THR A 267 21.98 0.46 23.99
CA THR A 267 22.12 -0.63 23.03
C THR A 267 22.68 -1.87 23.71
N LEU A 268 21.99 -2.98 23.58
CA LEU A 268 22.42 -4.30 24.04
C LEU A 268 23.11 -5.09 22.92
N ASP A 269 22.46 -5.14 21.74
CA ASP A 269 22.91 -5.97 20.64
C ASP A 269 22.29 -5.49 19.30
N TYR A 270 22.77 -6.14 18.20
CA TYR A 270 22.26 -5.93 16.85
C TYR A 270 22.16 -7.25 16.09
N VAL A 271 21.03 -7.47 15.44
CA VAL A 271 20.77 -8.63 14.58
C VAL A 271 20.71 -8.17 13.13
N PHE A 272 21.70 -8.55 12.34
CA PHE A 272 21.70 -8.28 10.91
C PHE A 272 20.72 -9.21 10.20
N LEU A 273 19.73 -8.64 9.52
CA LEU A 273 18.71 -9.42 8.80
C LEU A 273 19.20 -9.90 7.43
N GLY A 274 20.02 -9.12 6.75
CA GLY A 274 20.40 -9.36 5.35
C GLY A 274 19.65 -8.44 4.36
N PRO A 275 19.77 -8.67 3.05
CA PRO A 275 19.19 -7.83 2.01
C PRO A 275 17.74 -8.23 1.70
N TYR A 276 16.90 -8.32 2.73
CA TYR A 276 15.50 -8.74 2.60
C TYR A 276 14.51 -7.57 2.39
N GLY A 277 15.02 -6.37 2.18
CA GLY A 277 14.23 -5.17 2.00
C GLY A 277 14.17 -4.30 3.26
N ALA A 278 13.64 -3.09 3.11
CA ALA A 278 13.49 -2.16 4.23
C ALA A 278 12.49 -2.71 5.26
N VAL A 279 12.82 -2.59 6.54
CA VAL A 279 11.95 -3.00 7.65
C VAL A 279 10.79 -2.03 7.78
N HIS A 280 9.59 -2.55 7.95
CA HIS A 280 8.36 -1.78 8.12
C HIS A 280 7.68 -2.01 9.47
N ASP A 281 7.63 -3.25 9.93
CA ASP A 281 7.02 -3.60 11.22
C ASP A 281 7.76 -4.74 11.90
N VAL A 282 7.71 -4.78 13.23
CA VAL A 282 8.32 -5.80 14.07
C VAL A 282 7.34 -6.16 15.18
N ARG A 283 7.10 -7.45 15.40
CA ARG A 283 6.25 -7.99 16.47
C ARG A 283 6.97 -9.09 17.22
N LEU A 284 6.99 -9.03 18.56
CA LEU A 284 7.42 -10.17 19.39
C LEU A 284 6.32 -11.22 19.42
N LEU A 285 6.71 -12.50 19.35
CA LEU A 285 5.77 -13.62 19.18
C LEU A 285 5.55 -14.43 20.45
N ASN A 286 6.60 -14.69 21.20
CA ASN A 286 6.61 -15.64 22.31
C ASN A 286 6.72 -15.00 23.70
N VAL A 287 6.74 -13.68 23.77
CA VAL A 287 6.62 -12.86 24.96
C VAL A 287 5.61 -11.74 24.74
N PRO A 288 5.02 -11.15 25.79
CA PRO A 288 4.16 -9.98 25.63
C PRO A 288 4.88 -8.85 24.87
N ASP A 289 4.23 -8.32 23.84
CA ASP A 289 4.73 -7.19 23.05
C ASP A 289 4.02 -5.90 23.48
N HIS A 290 4.64 -5.18 24.41
CA HIS A 290 4.06 -3.97 25.02
C HIS A 290 3.96 -2.78 24.04
N ALA A 291 4.72 -2.81 22.93
CA ALA A 291 4.60 -1.80 21.89
C ALA A 291 3.38 -2.02 20.97
N HIS A 292 2.60 -3.07 21.25
CA HIS A 292 1.36 -3.41 20.56
C HIS A 292 0.25 -3.75 21.58
N ASP A 293 -0.30 -4.96 21.50
CA ASP A 293 -1.44 -5.41 22.30
C ASP A 293 -1.09 -6.28 23.51
N GLY A 294 0.19 -6.59 23.70
CA GLY A 294 0.68 -7.42 24.80
C GLY A 294 0.38 -8.92 24.68
N HIS A 295 -0.19 -9.39 23.57
CA HIS A 295 -0.55 -10.79 23.38
C HIS A 295 0.53 -11.59 22.64
N CYS A 296 0.91 -12.75 23.20
CA CYS A 296 1.72 -13.72 22.48
C CYS A 296 0.94 -14.34 21.31
N PHE A 297 1.67 -14.74 20.27
CA PHE A 297 1.06 -15.36 19.09
C PHE A 297 0.77 -16.85 19.33
N ALA A 298 -0.50 -17.26 19.30
CA ALA A 298 -0.89 -18.65 19.59
C ALA A 298 -0.44 -19.64 18.49
N GLY A 299 -0.26 -19.16 17.25
CA GLY A 299 0.14 -19.98 16.10
C GLY A 299 1.65 -20.19 15.94
N LEU A 300 2.47 -19.85 16.95
CA LEU A 300 3.93 -19.86 16.82
C LEU A 300 4.51 -21.20 16.37
N ALA A 301 4.06 -22.31 16.97
CA ALA A 301 4.58 -23.65 16.64
C ALA A 301 4.35 -24.00 15.16
N ALA A 302 3.21 -23.63 14.61
CA ALA A 302 2.92 -23.84 13.18
C ALA A 302 3.71 -22.85 12.31
N LEU A 303 3.91 -21.61 12.77
CA LEU A 303 4.72 -20.63 12.06
C LEU A 303 6.18 -21.07 11.91
N GLN A 304 6.77 -21.65 12.95
CA GLN A 304 8.14 -22.18 12.93
C GLN A 304 8.34 -23.35 11.95
N GLN A 305 7.26 -24.02 11.52
CA GLN A 305 7.31 -25.10 10.53
C GLN A 305 7.19 -24.59 9.08
N ARG A 306 7.02 -23.28 8.89
CA ARG A 306 6.92 -22.69 7.55
C ARG A 306 8.29 -22.46 6.95
N ASP A 307 8.32 -22.46 5.64
CA ASP A 307 9.50 -22.16 4.86
C ASP A 307 9.17 -21.33 3.61
N LEU A 308 10.19 -20.73 3.03
CA LEU A 308 10.07 -19.92 1.83
C LEU A 308 9.58 -20.73 0.61
N GLY A 309 9.82 -22.03 0.57
CA GLY A 309 9.36 -22.90 -0.52
C GLY A 309 7.83 -22.89 -0.66
N ARG A 310 7.10 -22.85 0.46
CA ARG A 310 5.64 -22.69 0.46
C ARG A 310 5.22 -21.31 -0.01
N GLY A 311 5.93 -20.26 0.41
CA GLY A 311 5.70 -18.90 -0.08
C GLY A 311 5.91 -18.79 -1.59
N ILE A 312 6.96 -19.40 -2.14
CA ILE A 312 7.20 -19.46 -3.58
C ILE A 312 6.09 -20.21 -4.31
N ALA A 313 5.59 -21.29 -3.74
CA ALA A 313 4.47 -22.04 -4.33
C ALA A 313 3.18 -21.20 -4.37
N ALA A 314 2.88 -20.45 -3.30
CA ALA A 314 1.76 -19.54 -3.25
C ALA A 314 1.90 -18.41 -4.28
N GLN A 315 3.11 -17.81 -4.43
CA GLN A 315 3.37 -16.82 -5.47
C GLN A 315 3.09 -17.39 -6.88
N LYS A 316 3.61 -18.58 -7.18
CA LYS A 316 3.38 -19.21 -8.48
C LYS A 316 1.89 -19.46 -8.75
N LYS A 317 1.12 -19.79 -7.70
CA LYS A 317 -0.33 -19.97 -7.83
C LYS A 317 -1.01 -18.63 -8.10
N ALA A 318 -0.67 -17.57 -7.34
CA ALA A 318 -1.19 -16.23 -7.57
C ALA A 318 -0.85 -15.71 -8.98
N ASP A 319 0.40 -15.92 -9.44
CA ASP A 319 0.82 -15.57 -10.80
C ASP A 319 0.01 -16.36 -11.85
N ALA A 320 -0.30 -17.63 -11.59
CA ALA A 320 -1.13 -18.43 -12.48
C ALA A 320 -2.58 -17.95 -12.53
N GLU A 321 -3.13 -17.51 -11.41
CA GLU A 321 -4.47 -16.91 -11.33
C GLU A 321 -4.56 -15.57 -12.06
N LEU A 322 -3.48 -14.78 -12.04
CA LEU A 322 -3.37 -13.53 -12.80
C LEU A 322 -2.94 -13.74 -14.28
N ALA A 323 -2.57 -14.95 -14.66
CA ALA A 323 -2.09 -15.24 -16.02
C ALA A 323 -3.13 -14.97 -17.13
N TRP A 324 -4.43 -14.93 -16.78
CA TRP A 324 -5.48 -14.53 -17.70
C TRP A 324 -5.31 -13.06 -18.14
N LEU A 325 -4.81 -12.17 -17.26
CA LEU A 325 -4.53 -10.78 -17.60
C LEU A 325 -3.51 -10.68 -18.74
N HIS A 326 -2.48 -11.53 -18.69
CA HIS A 326 -1.40 -11.51 -19.69
C HIS A 326 -1.71 -12.27 -20.98
N ARG A 327 -2.72 -13.13 -20.97
CA ARG A 327 -3.11 -13.97 -22.14
C ARG A 327 -4.52 -13.70 -22.66
N GLY A 328 -5.29 -12.89 -21.95
CA GLY A 328 -6.66 -12.50 -22.30
C GLY A 328 -6.74 -11.17 -23.05
N ASP A 329 -7.87 -10.51 -22.90
CA ASP A 329 -8.18 -9.25 -23.56
C ASP A 329 -7.23 -8.11 -23.21
N TRP A 330 -6.49 -8.23 -22.10
CA TRP A 330 -5.51 -7.26 -21.63
C TRP A 330 -4.05 -7.72 -21.82
N ALA A 331 -3.80 -8.57 -22.79
CA ALA A 331 -2.43 -8.97 -23.12
C ALA A 331 -1.55 -7.75 -23.43
N GLY A 332 -0.34 -7.73 -22.87
CA GLY A 332 0.58 -6.58 -22.99
C GLY A 332 0.36 -5.48 -21.95
N PHE A 333 -0.59 -5.65 -21.03
CA PHE A 333 -0.77 -4.75 -19.88
C PHE A 333 -0.44 -5.48 -18.57
N ARG A 334 0.05 -4.72 -17.59
CA ARG A 334 0.24 -5.20 -16.21
C ARG A 334 -0.22 -4.16 -15.21
N PHE A 335 -0.61 -4.60 -14.03
CA PHE A 335 -0.86 -3.69 -12.91
C PHE A 335 0.43 -3.02 -12.45
N VAL A 336 0.36 -1.71 -12.28
CA VAL A 336 1.40 -0.88 -11.65
C VAL A 336 0.99 -0.55 -10.23
N ILE A 337 -0.31 -0.31 -10.01
CA ILE A 337 -0.91 -0.01 -8.70
C ILE A 337 -2.21 -0.79 -8.58
N GLY A 338 -2.46 -1.35 -7.39
CA GLY A 338 -3.66 -2.08 -7.05
C GLY A 338 -3.88 -3.33 -7.89
N ASN A 339 -5.07 -3.89 -7.77
CA ASN A 339 -5.57 -4.97 -8.62
C ASN A 339 -7.09 -4.85 -8.79
N ALA A 340 -7.64 -5.63 -9.70
CA ALA A 340 -9.07 -5.67 -9.94
C ALA A 340 -9.58 -7.11 -9.95
N GLN A 341 -10.84 -7.30 -9.60
CA GLN A 341 -11.54 -8.57 -9.78
C GLN A 341 -12.08 -8.65 -11.19
N ARG A 342 -12.08 -9.85 -11.76
CA ARG A 342 -12.71 -10.13 -13.03
C ARG A 342 -14.19 -10.50 -12.80
N GLY A 343 -15.09 -9.71 -13.33
CA GLY A 343 -16.52 -10.02 -13.39
C GLY A 343 -16.81 -11.20 -14.30
N ALA A 344 -18.00 -11.77 -14.18
CA ALA A 344 -18.48 -12.88 -15.02
C ALA A 344 -18.52 -12.51 -16.52
N ASP A 345 -18.74 -11.23 -16.82
CA ASP A 345 -18.74 -10.64 -18.16
C ASP A 345 -17.36 -10.27 -18.69
N GLY A 346 -16.29 -10.56 -17.93
CA GLY A 346 -14.91 -10.24 -18.26
C GLY A 346 -14.46 -8.82 -17.91
N ALA A 347 -15.35 -7.99 -17.34
CA ALA A 347 -14.97 -6.66 -16.86
C ALA A 347 -13.96 -6.73 -15.71
N LEU A 348 -13.04 -5.77 -15.63
CA LEU A 348 -12.18 -5.54 -14.48
C LEU A 348 -12.84 -4.53 -13.56
N VAL A 349 -13.17 -4.96 -12.36
CA VAL A 349 -13.85 -4.13 -11.36
C VAL A 349 -12.86 -3.80 -10.24
N ALA A 350 -12.62 -2.50 -10.03
CA ALA A 350 -11.88 -2.04 -8.87
C ALA A 350 -12.71 -2.29 -7.61
N GLN A 351 -12.08 -2.88 -6.60
CA GLN A 351 -12.71 -3.10 -5.30
C GLN A 351 -13.07 -1.76 -4.65
N PRO A 352 -14.10 -1.71 -3.80
CA PRO A 352 -14.45 -0.50 -3.08
C PRO A 352 -13.25 0.08 -2.32
N GLY A 353 -12.91 1.33 -2.63
CA GLY A 353 -11.77 2.02 -2.03
C GLY A 353 -10.42 1.77 -2.68
N ASN A 354 -10.30 0.83 -3.62
CA ASN A 354 -9.05 0.55 -4.32
C ASN A 354 -8.92 1.39 -5.59
N LEU A 355 -7.75 1.98 -5.73
CA LEU A 355 -7.30 2.60 -6.97
C LEU A 355 -6.52 1.57 -7.78
N CYS A 356 -6.85 1.42 -9.06
CA CYS A 356 -6.12 0.56 -9.98
C CYS A 356 -5.42 1.39 -11.05
N LEU A 357 -4.20 1.01 -11.37
CA LEU A 357 -3.46 1.50 -12.54
C LEU A 357 -2.85 0.31 -13.27
N MET A 358 -3.15 0.21 -14.55
CA MET A 358 -2.60 -0.79 -15.44
C MET A 358 -1.97 -0.08 -16.63
N CYS A 359 -0.74 -0.42 -16.97
CA CYS A 359 -0.01 0.17 -18.07
C CYS A 359 0.52 -0.90 -19.03
N GLU A 360 0.83 -0.49 -20.27
CA GLU A 360 1.55 -1.32 -21.24
C GLU A 360 2.82 -1.90 -20.61
N ASP A 361 3.12 -3.15 -20.92
CA ASP A 361 4.31 -3.83 -20.46
C ASP A 361 5.55 -3.32 -21.23
N ASP A 362 6.61 -2.97 -20.50
CA ASP A 362 7.88 -2.54 -21.08
C ASP A 362 8.50 -3.60 -22.02
N LEU A 363 8.13 -4.87 -21.83
CA LEU A 363 8.62 -5.97 -22.66
C LEU A 363 8.02 -5.98 -24.07
N ALA A 364 6.80 -5.44 -24.24
CA ALA A 364 6.18 -5.34 -25.55
C ALA A 364 6.85 -4.26 -26.44
N GLY A 365 7.30 -3.16 -25.85
CA GLY A 365 7.99 -2.07 -26.54
C GLY A 365 9.39 -2.43 -27.05
N ASN A 366 10.10 -3.32 -26.36
CA ASN A 366 11.46 -3.75 -26.75
C ASN A 366 11.50 -4.83 -27.83
N GLN A 367 10.42 -5.55 -28.09
CA GLN A 367 10.40 -6.57 -29.15
C GLN A 367 9.96 -6.02 -30.51
N VAL A 368 9.12 -4.99 -30.53
CA VAL A 368 8.62 -4.42 -31.79
C VAL A 368 9.70 -3.58 -32.51
N ASN A 369 10.65 -2.98 -31.76
CA ASN A 369 11.66 -2.09 -32.35
C ASN A 369 12.96 -2.77 -32.81
N LYS A 370 13.11 -4.10 -32.73
CA LYS A 370 14.34 -4.78 -33.19
C LYS A 370 14.35 -5.09 -34.70
N HIS A 371 13.27 -4.90 -35.40
CA HIS A 371 13.18 -5.14 -36.88
C HIS A 371 12.49 -4.00 -37.64
N ALA A 372 12.21 -2.87 -37.06
CA ALA A 372 11.73 -1.71 -37.79
C ALA A 372 12.91 -0.98 -38.44
N ASP A 373 12.88 -0.91 -39.76
CA ASP A 373 13.78 -0.12 -40.59
C ASP A 373 13.88 1.31 -40.03
N GLN A 374 15.10 1.84 -39.92
CA GLN A 374 15.44 3.11 -39.23
C GLN A 374 14.94 4.36 -39.98
N THR A 375 13.87 4.30 -40.72
CA THR A 375 13.34 5.45 -41.49
C THR A 375 12.17 6.19 -40.85
N HIS A 376 11.60 5.70 -39.69
CA HIS A 376 10.54 6.42 -38.99
C HIS A 376 11.06 7.00 -37.67
N THR A 377 11.25 8.31 -37.63
CA THR A 377 11.75 9.10 -36.50
C THR A 377 10.67 9.50 -35.47
N GLY A 378 9.49 8.85 -35.50
CA GLY A 378 8.40 9.15 -34.54
C GLY A 378 7.92 7.91 -33.76
N PRO A 379 7.31 8.09 -32.59
CA PRO A 379 6.69 6.99 -31.87
C PRO A 379 5.61 6.31 -32.73
N ALA A 380 5.55 4.97 -32.68
CA ALA A 380 4.52 4.22 -33.38
C ALA A 380 3.11 4.66 -32.91
N PRO A 381 2.11 4.68 -33.82
CA PRO A 381 0.74 4.97 -33.43
C PRO A 381 0.27 4.01 -32.34
N ARG A 382 -0.37 4.55 -31.31
CA ARG A 382 -0.92 3.79 -30.17
C ARG A 382 -2.43 3.96 -30.16
N SER A 383 -3.13 2.88 -29.88
CA SER A 383 -4.58 2.92 -29.68
C SER A 383 -4.95 2.16 -28.41
N LEU A 384 -5.94 2.68 -27.72
CA LEU A 384 -6.51 2.05 -26.54
C LEU A 384 -8.02 2.14 -26.66
N ASP A 385 -8.70 1.01 -26.53
CA ASP A 385 -10.13 0.90 -26.71
C ASP A 385 -10.72 0.02 -25.60
N PHE A 386 -11.67 0.58 -24.83
CA PHE A 386 -12.31 -0.12 -23.73
C PHE A 386 -13.65 0.51 -23.35
N GLU A 387 -14.53 -0.31 -22.81
CA GLU A 387 -15.75 0.14 -22.14
C GLU A 387 -15.48 0.48 -20.69
N TYR A 388 -16.24 1.45 -20.16
CA TYR A 388 -16.20 1.83 -18.76
C TYR A 388 -17.60 1.93 -18.17
N ALA A 389 -17.70 1.74 -16.84
CA ALA A 389 -18.89 2.04 -16.07
C ALA A 389 -18.49 2.66 -14.73
N LEU A 390 -18.99 3.86 -14.44
CA LEU A 390 -18.80 4.57 -13.19
C LEU A 390 -19.94 4.21 -12.25
N ASN A 391 -19.64 3.66 -11.09
CA ASN A 391 -20.64 3.05 -10.21
C ASN A 391 -21.07 3.94 -9.04
N ARG A 392 -20.37 5.07 -8.81
CA ARG A 392 -20.59 5.97 -7.67
C ARG A 392 -20.22 7.40 -8.06
N GLU A 393 -20.63 8.37 -7.25
CA GLU A 393 -20.33 9.80 -7.47
C GLU A 393 -18.82 10.13 -7.42
N ASP A 394 -18.03 9.34 -6.68
CA ASP A 394 -16.57 9.48 -6.60
C ASP A 394 -15.83 8.59 -7.60
N SER A 395 -16.54 7.93 -8.50
CA SER A 395 -15.95 7.04 -9.50
C SER A 395 -15.26 7.81 -10.60
N HIS A 396 -14.14 7.27 -11.05
CA HIS A 396 -13.48 7.78 -12.24
C HIS A 396 -12.75 6.69 -13.02
N VAL A 397 -12.53 6.96 -14.29
CA VAL A 397 -11.62 6.25 -15.17
C VAL A 397 -10.74 7.27 -15.90
N SER A 398 -9.47 6.95 -16.07
CA SER A 398 -8.53 7.82 -16.78
C SER A 398 -7.71 7.03 -17.80
N VAL A 399 -7.43 7.66 -18.92
CA VAL A 399 -6.33 7.25 -19.77
C VAL A 399 -5.08 8.02 -19.36
N VAL A 400 -3.99 7.32 -19.09
CA VAL A 400 -2.77 7.92 -18.56
C VAL A 400 -1.57 7.69 -19.49
N SER A 401 -0.68 8.67 -19.51
CA SER A 401 0.70 8.51 -19.94
C SER A 401 1.56 8.48 -18.68
N TYR A 402 2.10 7.31 -18.37
CA TYR A 402 2.84 7.04 -17.12
C TYR A 402 4.34 7.00 -17.39
N HIS A 403 5.10 7.83 -16.68
CA HIS A 403 6.56 7.93 -16.78
C HIS A 403 7.29 7.44 -15.54
N GLY A 404 6.53 7.13 -14.47
CA GLY A 404 7.10 6.70 -13.20
C GLY A 404 7.76 5.32 -13.28
N LYS A 405 8.71 5.09 -12.38
CA LYS A 405 9.35 3.79 -12.15
C LYS A 405 8.84 3.22 -10.84
N GLY A 406 7.88 2.29 -10.95
CA GLY A 406 7.48 1.49 -9.80
C GLY A 406 6.94 2.27 -8.60
N GLY A 407 5.91 3.09 -8.78
CA GLY A 407 5.25 3.84 -7.71
C GLY A 407 5.43 5.35 -7.75
N ASP A 408 6.29 5.86 -8.61
CA ASP A 408 6.38 7.31 -8.83
C ASP A 408 5.16 7.82 -9.59
N CYS A 409 4.74 9.05 -9.28
CA CYS A 409 3.59 9.68 -9.90
C CYS A 409 3.98 10.69 -10.97
N ASP A 410 4.88 10.36 -11.88
CA ASP A 410 5.08 11.20 -13.07
C ASP A 410 4.12 10.74 -14.17
N MET A 411 3.00 11.47 -14.33
CA MET A 411 1.99 11.09 -15.32
C MET A 411 1.12 12.26 -15.77
N ARG A 412 0.48 12.04 -16.92
CA ARG A 412 -0.62 12.84 -17.44
C ARG A 412 -1.86 11.96 -17.51
N ALA A 413 -3.01 12.46 -17.09
CA ALA A 413 -4.25 11.70 -17.04
C ALA A 413 -5.40 12.47 -17.68
N LEU A 414 -6.06 11.88 -18.65
CA LEU A 414 -7.37 12.30 -19.13
C LEU A 414 -8.43 11.59 -18.29
N LEU A 415 -9.01 12.32 -17.35
CA LEU A 415 -9.89 11.80 -16.31
C LEU A 415 -11.34 11.99 -16.69
N VAL A 416 -12.09 10.90 -16.82
CA VAL A 416 -13.56 10.88 -16.87
C VAL A 416 -14.06 10.58 -15.46
N GLN A 417 -14.68 11.56 -14.83
CA GLN A 417 -15.16 11.49 -13.45
C GLN A 417 -16.66 11.70 -13.38
N ALA A 418 -17.34 10.90 -12.55
CA ALA A 418 -18.75 11.13 -12.25
C ALA A 418 -18.93 12.51 -11.59
N SER A 419 -19.88 13.29 -12.11
CA SER A 419 -20.19 14.65 -11.64
C SER A 419 -21.61 14.78 -11.12
N GLY A 420 -22.35 13.67 -11.05
CA GLY A 420 -23.72 13.57 -10.57
C GLY A 420 -24.29 12.18 -10.85
N PRO A 421 -25.56 11.95 -10.52
CA PRO A 421 -26.16 10.62 -10.60
C PRO A 421 -26.34 10.09 -12.04
N ALA A 422 -26.19 10.93 -13.06
CA ALA A 422 -26.40 10.55 -14.45
C ALA A 422 -25.33 11.07 -15.41
N THR A 423 -24.34 11.82 -14.94
CA THR A 423 -23.36 12.50 -15.81
C THR A 423 -21.94 12.39 -15.28
N ALA A 424 -21.00 12.43 -16.22
CA ALA A 424 -19.57 12.55 -15.96
C ALA A 424 -18.98 13.72 -16.75
N HIS A 425 -17.78 14.14 -16.39
CA HIS A 425 -17.02 15.14 -17.16
C HIS A 425 -15.60 14.68 -17.40
N LEU A 426 -14.97 15.17 -18.45
CA LEU A 426 -13.58 14.91 -18.82
C LEU A 426 -12.72 16.09 -18.38
N THR A 427 -11.63 15.82 -17.69
CA THR A 427 -10.64 16.82 -17.28
C THR A 427 -9.22 16.30 -17.54
N LEU A 428 -8.33 17.14 -17.98
CA LEU A 428 -6.91 16.82 -18.08
C LEU A 428 -6.23 17.14 -16.73
N TRP A 429 -5.59 16.14 -16.17
CA TRP A 429 -4.82 16.20 -14.94
C TRP A 429 -3.34 15.92 -15.20
N THR A 430 -2.49 16.59 -14.47
CA THR A 430 -1.04 16.40 -14.53
C THR A 430 -0.50 16.12 -13.14
N HIS A 431 0.47 15.22 -13.05
CA HIS A 431 1.25 14.96 -11.84
C HIS A 431 2.73 15.06 -12.18
N ASP A 432 3.46 15.89 -11.47
CA ASP A 432 4.88 16.20 -11.71
C ASP A 432 5.83 15.56 -10.68
N GLY A 433 5.32 14.62 -9.86
CA GLY A 433 6.04 14.05 -8.73
C GLY A 433 5.80 14.79 -7.41
N GLN A 434 5.28 16.02 -7.45
CA GLN A 434 5.00 16.84 -6.25
C GLN A 434 3.50 16.89 -5.92
N GLY A 435 2.65 16.84 -6.92
CA GLY A 435 1.21 16.87 -6.72
C GLY A 435 0.40 16.93 -8.01
N TRP A 436 -0.92 16.84 -7.86
CA TRP A 436 -1.86 16.93 -8.94
C TRP A 436 -2.22 18.39 -9.24
N ALA A 437 -2.26 18.70 -10.51
CA ALA A 437 -2.81 19.95 -11.03
C ALA A 437 -3.79 19.65 -12.16
N THR A 438 -4.88 20.42 -12.23
CA THR A 438 -5.78 20.41 -13.38
C THR A 438 -5.33 21.41 -14.41
N GLU A 439 -5.35 21.02 -15.68
CA GLU A 439 -5.30 21.97 -16.78
C GLU A 439 -6.72 22.35 -17.16
N ASP A 440 -6.98 23.64 -17.43
CA ASP A 440 -8.30 24.14 -17.85
C ASP A 440 -8.80 23.44 -19.11
N GLY A 441 -10.06 23.07 -19.12
CA GLY A 441 -10.73 22.45 -20.25
C GLY A 441 -11.55 21.21 -19.91
N SER A 442 -12.49 21.35 -18.96
CA SER A 442 -13.49 20.28 -18.75
C SER A 442 -14.46 20.24 -19.94
N VAL A 443 -14.56 19.08 -20.59
CA VAL A 443 -15.64 18.79 -21.52
C VAL A 443 -16.80 18.21 -20.70
N GLY A 444 -17.92 18.92 -20.65
CA GLY A 444 -19.07 18.54 -19.84
C GLY A 444 -19.95 17.46 -20.47
N SER A 445 -20.76 16.83 -19.61
CA SER A 445 -21.87 15.92 -19.94
C SER A 445 -21.51 14.69 -20.79
N LEU A 446 -20.70 13.82 -20.17
CA LEU A 446 -20.46 12.46 -20.64
C LEU A 446 -21.38 11.46 -19.93
N PRO A 447 -21.68 10.29 -20.52
CA PRO A 447 -22.42 9.22 -19.84
C PRO A 447 -21.60 8.61 -18.69
N LEU A 448 -22.25 8.02 -17.70
CA LEU A 448 -21.61 7.26 -16.63
C LEU A 448 -21.07 5.90 -17.09
N ALA A 449 -21.52 5.41 -18.23
CA ALA A 449 -21.00 4.20 -18.87
C ALA A 449 -20.95 4.43 -20.37
N GLY A 450 -19.92 3.92 -21.01
CA GLY A 450 -19.70 4.07 -22.44
C GLY A 450 -18.40 3.44 -22.89
N ARG A 451 -18.02 3.70 -24.12
CA ARG A 451 -16.79 3.22 -24.74
C ARG A 451 -15.80 4.39 -24.91
N ILE A 452 -14.60 4.23 -24.39
CA ILE A 452 -13.49 5.17 -24.63
C ILE A 452 -12.59 4.58 -25.71
N THR A 453 -12.30 5.39 -26.75
CA THR A 453 -11.30 5.08 -27.76
C THR A 453 -10.27 6.20 -27.79
N VAL A 454 -9.01 5.86 -27.65
CA VAL A 454 -7.89 6.79 -27.73
C VAL A 454 -7.02 6.43 -28.91
N HIS A 455 -6.76 7.41 -29.74
CA HIS A 455 -5.79 7.30 -30.83
C HIS A 455 -4.69 8.34 -30.59
N ALA A 456 -3.46 7.89 -30.55
CA ALA A 456 -2.31 8.76 -30.37
C ALA A 456 -1.25 8.43 -31.43
N ASP A 457 -0.72 9.46 -32.06
CA ASP A 457 0.44 9.38 -32.95
C ASP A 457 1.53 10.38 -32.48
N ALA A 458 2.57 10.56 -33.27
CA ALA A 458 3.67 11.47 -32.94
C ALA A 458 3.24 12.95 -32.78
N THR A 459 2.09 13.36 -33.33
CA THR A 459 1.65 14.75 -33.42
C THR A 459 0.42 15.06 -32.62
N ALA A 460 -0.54 14.12 -32.55
CA ALA A 460 -1.86 14.36 -31.97
C ALA A 460 -2.34 13.18 -31.12
N LEU A 461 -3.18 13.52 -30.15
CA LEU A 461 -4.01 12.58 -29.41
C LEU A 461 -5.48 12.94 -29.64
N ARG A 462 -6.28 11.93 -29.98
CA ARG A 462 -7.73 12.03 -30.06
C ARG A 462 -8.37 11.12 -29.03
N PHE A 463 -9.30 11.66 -28.26
CA PHE A 463 -10.06 10.96 -27.23
C PHE A 463 -11.54 10.97 -27.60
N ASP A 464 -12.07 9.80 -27.90
CA ASP A 464 -13.45 9.61 -28.29
C ASP A 464 -14.23 8.91 -27.18
N VAL A 465 -15.49 9.31 -26.97
CA VAL A 465 -16.46 8.61 -26.11
C VAL A 465 -17.67 8.26 -26.99
N ASP A 466 -18.00 6.96 -27.03
CA ASP A 466 -19.07 6.40 -27.88
C ASP A 466 -18.97 6.84 -29.36
N GLY A 467 -17.77 6.85 -29.88
CA GLY A 467 -17.47 7.26 -31.27
C GLY A 467 -17.52 8.76 -31.53
N ARG A 468 -17.80 9.58 -30.53
CA ARG A 468 -17.75 11.03 -30.62
C ARG A 468 -16.43 11.57 -30.07
N THR A 469 -15.71 12.32 -30.87
CA THR A 469 -14.50 13.03 -30.40
C THR A 469 -14.88 14.07 -29.35
N VAL A 470 -14.38 13.89 -28.14
CA VAL A 470 -14.59 14.82 -27.00
C VAL A 470 -13.36 15.67 -26.73
N LEU A 471 -12.19 15.20 -27.14
CA LEU A 471 -10.94 15.96 -27.03
C LEU A 471 -10.01 15.59 -28.18
N SER A 472 -9.38 16.62 -28.76
CA SER A 472 -8.23 16.47 -29.65
C SER A 472 -7.16 17.48 -29.24
N CYS A 473 -5.95 17.00 -29.00
CA CYS A 473 -4.85 17.87 -28.54
C CYS A 473 -3.50 17.38 -29.09
N PRO A 474 -2.45 18.25 -29.09
CA PRO A 474 -1.11 17.81 -29.43
C PRO A 474 -0.64 16.65 -28.55
N ALA A 475 0.02 15.64 -29.11
CA ALA A 475 0.55 14.48 -28.40
C ALA A 475 1.51 14.89 -27.26
N ALA A 476 2.28 15.95 -27.44
CA ALA A 476 3.18 16.53 -26.43
C ALA A 476 2.46 16.93 -25.14
N ARG A 477 1.17 17.28 -25.22
CA ARG A 477 0.38 17.62 -24.03
C ARG A 477 0.23 16.44 -23.08
N MET A 478 0.17 15.22 -23.61
CA MET A 478 0.13 13.98 -22.83
C MET A 478 1.52 13.38 -22.57
N ARG A 479 2.59 14.00 -23.04
CA ARG A 479 3.97 13.50 -22.88
C ARG A 479 4.09 12.02 -23.27
N LEU A 480 3.56 11.66 -24.43
CA LEU A 480 3.55 10.25 -24.87
C LEU A 480 4.94 9.73 -25.25
N ASP A 481 5.92 10.61 -25.44
CA ASP A 481 7.30 10.25 -25.69
C ASP A 481 7.94 9.61 -24.45
N GLY A 482 8.29 8.36 -24.54
CA GLY A 482 8.90 7.58 -23.45
C GLY A 482 7.94 7.19 -22.31
N GLY A 483 6.68 7.60 -22.37
CA GLY A 483 5.64 7.20 -21.43
C GLY A 483 4.95 5.91 -21.81
N ARG A 484 4.48 5.16 -20.82
CA ARG A 484 3.61 3.98 -21.02
C ARG A 484 2.16 4.43 -21.05
N LEU A 485 1.42 3.99 -22.06
CA LEU A 485 -0.02 4.20 -22.09
C LEU A 485 -0.70 3.25 -21.09
N GLY A 486 -1.66 3.75 -20.34
CA GLY A 486 -2.34 2.96 -19.32
C GLY A 486 -3.75 3.44 -19.01
N ILE A 487 -4.41 2.68 -18.16
CA ILE A 487 -5.74 2.97 -17.63
C ILE A 487 -5.66 2.99 -16.12
N ARG A 488 -6.22 4.04 -15.54
CA ARG A 488 -6.39 4.19 -14.10
C ARG A 488 -7.87 4.30 -13.79
N TRP A 489 -8.34 3.60 -12.76
CA TRP A 489 -9.75 3.70 -12.36
C TRP A 489 -9.94 3.49 -10.86
N LEU A 490 -11.01 4.09 -10.34
CA LEU A 490 -11.46 3.99 -8.95
C LEU A 490 -12.98 3.83 -8.93
N HIS A 491 -13.49 2.89 -8.16
CA HIS A 491 -14.93 2.60 -8.05
C HIS A 491 -15.64 2.44 -9.41
N ALA A 492 -14.93 1.93 -10.40
CA ALA A 492 -15.40 1.78 -11.76
C ALA A 492 -15.09 0.37 -12.27
N ALA A 493 -15.78 -0.02 -13.31
CA ALA A 493 -15.50 -1.22 -14.09
C ALA A 493 -14.92 -0.83 -15.45
N ILE A 494 -13.96 -1.59 -15.97
CA ILE A 494 -13.45 -1.45 -17.32
C ILE A 494 -13.47 -2.81 -18.03
N ARG A 495 -13.74 -2.80 -19.32
CA ARG A 495 -13.71 -3.99 -20.17
C ARG A 495 -13.08 -3.63 -21.51
N ARG A 496 -12.10 -4.39 -21.97
CA ARG A 496 -11.52 -4.20 -23.29
C ARG A 496 -12.53 -4.64 -24.34
N THR A 497 -12.77 -3.79 -25.32
CA THR A 497 -13.53 -4.18 -26.50
C THR A 497 -12.65 -5.09 -27.35
N ARG A 498 -13.15 -6.27 -27.68
CA ARG A 498 -12.50 -7.12 -28.70
C ARG A 498 -12.68 -6.42 -30.03
N ASP A 499 -11.60 -6.25 -30.76
CA ASP A 499 -11.71 -5.96 -32.18
C ASP A 499 -12.58 -7.07 -32.78
N VAL A 500 -13.76 -6.71 -33.23
CA VAL A 500 -14.53 -7.60 -34.12
C VAL A 500 -13.73 -7.57 -35.39
N ASP A 501 -12.98 -8.64 -35.66
CA ASP A 501 -12.32 -8.85 -36.94
C ASP A 501 -13.36 -8.60 -38.04
N VAL A 502 -13.19 -7.50 -38.76
CA VAL A 502 -13.97 -7.17 -39.98
C VAL A 502 -13.34 -7.86 -41.17
#